data_1c16b7a50854cae42a7de467dfe6286b
#
_entry.id   1c16b7a50854cae42a7de467dfe6286b
#
_cell.length_a   1.000
_cell.length_b   1.000
_cell.length_c   1.000
_cell.angle_alpha   90.00
_cell.angle_beta   90.00
_cell.angle_gamma   90.00
#
_symmetry.space_group_name_H-M   'P 1'
#
loop_
_entity.id
_entity.type
_entity.pdbx_description
1 polymer ?
#
loop_
_entity_poly.entity_id
_entity_poly.type
_entity_poly.pdbx_seq_one_letter_code
_entity_poly.pdbx_strand_id
1 'polypeptide(L)'
;MPRLDKFRQAWPELKISLTCSYESIQFSRDNIDIDIRHGLSQWPTLVVKTIKNERVLPFSSSTYLAGRDVQSIEDLLACDLIHSDSTLIGWSNWLSWHKVRGWNKNFIFNFDRSYMSIEAARMGMGIILESNLLAGQSVSQRHLEPVFTRDVSMPVNAHHFVLPHPNEQKEKVKIFFAWVAEELSREGFHI
;
A
#
# COMPACT_ATOMS: atom_id res chain seq x y z
N MET A 1 6.92 2.71 8.97
CA MET A 1 8.23 2.95 9.63
C MET A 1 8.23 4.15 10.59
N PRO A 2 7.85 5.39 10.22
CA PRO A 2 7.99 6.56 11.11
C PRO A 2 7.26 6.46 12.45
N ARG A 3 6.19 5.67 12.52
CA ARG A 3 5.36 5.49 13.72
C ARG A 3 5.89 4.47 14.71
N LEU A 4 6.78 3.58 14.29
CA LEU A 4 7.34 2.55 15.17
C LEU A 4 8.13 3.13 16.34
N ASP A 5 8.70 4.33 16.19
CA ASP A 5 9.37 5.00 17.30
C ASP A 5 8.40 5.38 18.42
N LYS A 6 7.18 5.81 18.09
CA LYS A 6 6.11 6.03 19.07
C LYS A 6 5.73 4.77 19.82
N PHE A 7 5.64 3.64 19.08
CA PHE A 7 5.37 2.34 19.70
C PHE A 7 6.48 1.95 20.67
N ARG A 8 7.74 2.09 20.26
CA ARG A 8 8.91 1.80 21.10
C ARG A 8 8.97 2.66 22.36
N GLN A 9 8.59 3.94 22.25
CA GLN A 9 8.54 4.84 23.41
C GLN A 9 7.44 4.47 24.40
N ALA A 10 6.28 4.01 23.88
CA ALA A 10 5.16 3.62 24.75
C ALA A 10 5.36 2.25 25.42
N TRP A 11 6.09 1.34 24.76
CA TRP A 11 6.36 -0.03 25.27
C TRP A 11 7.85 -0.36 25.10
N PRO A 12 8.74 0.25 25.90
CA PRO A 12 10.19 0.10 25.77
C PRO A 12 10.69 -1.34 26.05
N GLU A 13 9.92 -2.14 26.76
CA GLU A 13 10.20 -3.55 27.05
C GLU A 13 9.97 -4.45 25.82
N LEU A 14 9.18 -4.02 24.83
CA LEU A 14 8.90 -4.81 23.63
C LEU A 14 9.97 -4.57 22.57
N LYS A 15 10.67 -5.64 22.18
CA LYS A 15 11.62 -5.61 21.06
C LYS A 15 10.90 -5.90 19.75
N ILE A 16 11.11 -5.03 18.75
CA ILE A 16 10.58 -5.20 17.40
C ILE A 16 11.70 -5.66 16.48
N SER A 17 11.49 -6.77 15.78
CA SER A 17 12.30 -7.21 14.66
C SER A 17 11.43 -7.23 13.40
N LEU A 18 11.91 -6.60 12.33
CA LEU A 18 11.23 -6.58 11.04
C LEU A 18 12.06 -7.31 10.01
N THR A 19 11.43 -8.25 9.32
CA THR A 19 12.04 -8.98 8.20
C THR A 19 11.14 -8.83 6.98
N CYS A 20 11.72 -8.53 5.83
CA CYS A 20 11.02 -8.49 4.55
C CYS A 20 11.51 -9.64 3.68
N SER A 21 10.59 -10.49 3.24
CA SER A 21 10.88 -11.62 2.36
C SER A 21 9.71 -11.86 1.41
N TYR A 22 10.00 -12.45 0.24
CA TYR A 22 8.99 -13.04 -0.63
C TYR A 22 8.67 -14.49 -0.29
N GLU A 23 9.50 -15.11 0.55
CA GLU A 23 9.29 -16.50 0.95
C GLU A 23 8.10 -16.64 1.87
N SER A 24 7.40 -17.75 1.74
CA SER A 24 6.30 -18.09 2.64
C SER A 24 6.83 -18.32 4.06
N ILE A 25 6.32 -17.54 5.01
CA ILE A 25 6.72 -17.62 6.42
C ILE A 25 6.17 -18.92 7.03
N GLN A 26 7.06 -19.64 7.71
CA GLN A 26 6.72 -20.74 8.61
C GLN A 26 6.82 -20.25 10.06
N PHE A 27 5.71 -19.81 10.63
CA PHE A 27 5.65 -19.16 11.94
C PHE A 27 6.37 -19.91 13.06
N SER A 28 6.29 -21.25 13.06
CA SER A 28 6.93 -22.09 14.08
C SER A 28 8.44 -22.12 13.96
N ARG A 29 8.97 -22.12 12.73
CA ARG A 29 10.41 -22.16 12.43
C ARG A 29 11.04 -20.78 12.52
N ASP A 30 10.37 -19.78 12.00
CA ASP A 30 10.95 -18.45 11.75
C ASP A 30 10.77 -17.51 12.96
N ASN A 31 10.11 -17.98 14.04
CA ASN A 31 9.86 -17.24 15.28
C ASN A 31 9.21 -15.86 15.04
N ILE A 32 8.25 -15.82 14.11
CA ILE A 32 7.51 -14.62 13.74
C ILE A 32 6.16 -14.60 14.47
N ASP A 33 5.82 -13.47 15.09
CA ASP A 33 4.56 -13.33 15.80
C ASP A 33 3.42 -12.92 14.85
N ILE A 34 3.67 -12.01 13.92
CA ILE A 34 2.71 -11.45 12.98
C ILE A 34 3.39 -11.30 11.62
N ASP A 35 2.70 -11.66 10.56
CA ASP A 35 3.11 -11.42 9.19
C ASP A 35 2.15 -10.41 8.55
N ILE A 36 2.66 -9.48 7.74
CA ILE A 36 1.86 -8.54 6.95
C ILE A 36 1.95 -8.97 5.50
N ARG A 37 0.87 -9.55 4.99
CA ARG A 37 0.79 -10.07 3.62
C ARG A 37 0.01 -9.14 2.71
N HIS A 38 0.50 -9.04 1.50
CA HIS A 38 -0.20 -8.41 0.39
C HIS A 38 -0.72 -9.47 -0.58
N GLY A 39 -1.97 -9.31 -1.05
CA GLY A 39 -2.60 -10.22 -2.01
C GLY A 39 -4.02 -10.62 -1.64
N LEU A 40 -4.49 -11.73 -2.21
CA LEU A 40 -5.79 -12.30 -1.87
C LEU A 40 -5.71 -13.10 -0.57
N SER A 41 -6.72 -12.96 0.29
CA SER A 41 -6.78 -13.69 1.56
C SER A 41 -7.08 -15.18 1.31
N GLN A 42 -6.05 -16.03 1.40
CA GLN A 42 -6.11 -17.48 1.13
C GLN A 42 -5.37 -18.29 2.22
N TRP A 43 -5.57 -17.97 3.50
CA TRP A 43 -4.88 -18.60 4.63
C TRP A 43 -5.88 -19.15 5.66
N PRO A 44 -6.60 -20.26 5.33
CA PRO A 44 -7.75 -20.74 6.11
C PRO A 44 -7.37 -21.26 7.50
N THR A 45 -6.10 -21.60 7.74
CA THR A 45 -5.61 -22.12 9.02
C THR A 45 -5.03 -21.03 9.94
N LEU A 46 -5.06 -19.78 9.52
CA LEU A 46 -4.50 -18.65 10.24
C LEU A 46 -5.57 -17.63 10.60
N VAL A 47 -5.32 -16.85 11.63
CA VAL A 47 -6.10 -15.64 11.89
C VAL A 47 -5.71 -14.60 10.86
N VAL A 48 -6.70 -13.99 10.21
CA VAL A 48 -6.51 -12.96 9.18
C VAL A 48 -7.27 -11.71 9.59
N LYS A 49 -6.56 -10.61 9.77
CA LYS A 49 -7.14 -9.29 10.01
C LYS A 49 -6.84 -8.41 8.81
N THR A 50 -7.86 -8.12 8.03
CA THR A 50 -7.74 -7.37 6.77
C THR A 50 -7.86 -5.87 7.02
N ILE A 51 -6.94 -5.10 6.48
CA ILE A 51 -7.05 -3.64 6.47
C ILE A 51 -8.18 -3.24 5.50
N LYS A 52 -9.16 -2.51 6.03
CA LYS A 52 -10.34 -2.04 5.30
C LYS A 52 -10.18 -0.57 4.88
N ASN A 53 -11.01 -0.16 3.92
CA ASN A 53 -11.02 1.18 3.32
C ASN A 53 -9.76 1.48 2.46
N GLU A 54 -9.01 0.45 2.13
CA GLU A 54 -7.91 0.57 1.18
C GLU A 54 -8.45 0.79 -0.24
N ARG A 55 -7.85 1.72 -0.97
CA ARG A 55 -8.27 2.11 -2.33
C ARG A 55 -7.04 2.38 -3.19
N VAL A 56 -7.10 1.96 -4.44
CA VAL A 56 -6.05 2.18 -5.44
C VAL A 56 -6.45 3.31 -6.38
N LEU A 57 -5.56 4.28 -6.56
CA LEU A 57 -5.78 5.43 -7.43
C LEU A 57 -4.45 5.98 -7.97
N PRO A 58 -4.47 6.81 -9.04
CA PRO A 58 -3.27 7.42 -9.58
C PRO A 58 -2.73 8.53 -8.67
N PHE A 59 -1.41 8.51 -8.43
CA PHE A 59 -0.67 9.56 -7.72
C PHE A 59 0.51 10.05 -8.54
N SER A 60 0.85 11.32 -8.35
CA SER A 60 2.06 11.92 -8.92
C SER A 60 2.55 13.07 -8.04
N SER A 61 3.74 13.58 -8.33
CA SER A 61 4.20 14.82 -7.72
C SER A 61 3.62 16.03 -8.45
N SER A 62 3.44 17.14 -7.74
CA SER A 62 3.04 18.41 -8.35
C SER A 62 4.05 18.88 -9.40
N THR A 63 5.32 18.57 -9.25
CA THR A 63 6.38 18.88 -10.22
C THR A 63 6.14 18.16 -11.56
N TYR A 64 5.74 16.89 -11.54
CA TYR A 64 5.42 16.17 -12.76
C TYR A 64 4.15 16.70 -13.43
N LEU A 65 3.13 17.03 -12.64
CA LEU A 65 1.85 17.53 -13.13
C LEU A 65 1.94 18.98 -13.63
N ALA A 66 2.94 19.75 -13.20
CA ALA A 66 3.12 21.14 -13.62
C ALA A 66 3.27 21.24 -15.14
N GLY A 67 2.37 21.99 -15.76
CA GLY A 67 2.34 22.20 -17.22
C GLY A 67 1.74 21.06 -18.04
N ARG A 68 1.19 20.02 -17.37
CA ARG A 68 0.42 18.95 -18.02
C ARG A 68 -1.07 19.14 -17.72
N ASP A 69 -1.88 19.06 -18.77
CA ASP A 69 -3.34 19.15 -18.64
C ASP A 69 -3.92 17.73 -18.56
N VAL A 70 -4.05 17.21 -17.35
CA VAL A 70 -4.59 15.87 -17.06
C VAL A 70 -5.97 16.04 -16.41
N GLN A 71 -7.03 16.13 -17.20
CA GLN A 71 -8.39 16.36 -16.74
C GLN A 71 -9.25 15.08 -16.78
N SER A 72 -8.96 14.17 -17.68
CA SER A 72 -9.66 12.90 -17.88
C SER A 72 -8.76 11.69 -17.63
N ILE A 73 -9.37 10.53 -17.45
CA ILE A 73 -8.60 9.28 -17.28
C ILE A 73 -7.88 8.91 -18.59
N GLU A 74 -8.47 9.25 -19.71
CA GLU A 74 -7.90 9.06 -21.05
C GLU A 74 -6.59 9.83 -21.24
N ASP A 75 -6.43 10.99 -20.60
CA ASP A 75 -5.21 11.81 -20.70
C ASP A 75 -4.01 11.09 -20.07
N LEU A 76 -4.23 10.14 -19.17
CA LEU A 76 -3.16 9.29 -18.62
C LEU A 76 -2.44 8.48 -19.69
N LEU A 77 -3.10 8.19 -20.83
CA LEU A 77 -2.48 7.44 -21.92
C LEU A 77 -1.35 8.20 -22.61
N ALA A 78 -1.31 9.52 -22.47
CA ALA A 78 -0.24 10.39 -22.96
C ALA A 78 0.82 10.70 -21.88
N CYS A 79 0.65 10.17 -20.65
CA CYS A 79 1.56 10.40 -19.55
C CYS A 79 2.58 9.27 -19.39
N ASP A 80 3.65 9.58 -18.67
CA ASP A 80 4.65 8.60 -18.24
C ASP A 80 4.10 7.76 -17.11
N LEU A 81 3.64 6.53 -17.40
CA LEU A 81 3.12 5.62 -16.42
C LEU A 81 4.23 4.74 -15.86
N ILE A 82 4.26 4.65 -14.53
CA ILE A 82 5.16 3.78 -13.77
C ILE A 82 4.35 2.58 -13.28
N HIS A 83 4.88 1.38 -13.49
CA HIS A 83 4.27 0.14 -13.01
C HIS A 83 4.97 -0.40 -11.78
N SER A 84 4.18 -1.07 -10.91
CA SER A 84 4.69 -1.88 -9.81
C SER A 84 4.13 -3.30 -9.93
N ASP A 85 5.01 -4.30 -10.03
CA ASP A 85 4.61 -5.70 -10.11
C ASP A 85 4.00 -6.21 -8.81
N SER A 86 4.25 -5.52 -7.70
CA SER A 86 3.73 -5.89 -6.39
C SER A 86 2.29 -5.49 -6.13
N THR A 87 1.63 -4.77 -7.05
CA THR A 87 0.24 -4.32 -6.83
C THR A 87 -0.78 -5.39 -7.23
N LEU A 88 -1.84 -5.54 -6.42
CA LEU A 88 -2.96 -6.43 -6.73
C LEU A 88 -3.85 -5.87 -7.86
N ILE A 89 -3.96 -4.55 -7.95
CA ILE A 89 -4.69 -3.83 -8.99
C ILE A 89 -3.67 -3.04 -9.82
N GLY A 90 -3.30 -3.57 -10.97
CA GLY A 90 -2.44 -2.87 -11.91
C GLY A 90 -3.20 -1.96 -12.87
N TRP A 91 -2.47 -1.18 -13.67
CA TRP A 91 -3.02 -0.24 -14.65
C TRP A 91 -4.06 -0.86 -15.58
N SER A 92 -3.83 -2.11 -16.06
CA SER A 92 -4.77 -2.81 -16.94
C SER A 92 -6.15 -2.99 -16.30
N ASN A 93 -6.17 -3.43 -15.04
CA ASN A 93 -7.40 -3.66 -14.29
C ASN A 93 -8.11 -2.32 -14.02
N TRP A 94 -7.35 -1.31 -13.58
CA TRP A 94 -7.89 -0.01 -13.21
C TRP A 94 -8.45 0.75 -14.43
N LEU A 95 -7.71 0.79 -15.55
CA LEU A 95 -8.18 1.43 -16.80
C LEU A 95 -9.41 0.70 -17.37
N SER A 96 -9.43 -0.65 -17.32
CA SER A 96 -10.59 -1.43 -17.73
C SER A 96 -11.82 -1.16 -16.87
N TRP A 97 -11.65 -1.02 -15.57
CA TRP A 97 -12.71 -0.62 -14.63
C TRP A 97 -13.34 0.71 -15.04
N HIS A 98 -12.52 1.66 -15.46
CA HIS A 98 -12.95 2.98 -15.96
C HIS A 98 -13.36 2.98 -17.44
N LYS A 99 -13.44 1.80 -18.10
CA LYS A 99 -13.86 1.63 -19.50
C LYS A 99 -12.93 2.31 -20.52
N VAL A 100 -11.70 2.59 -20.16
CA VAL A 100 -10.69 3.15 -21.08
C VAL A 100 -10.25 2.07 -22.05
N ARG A 101 -10.27 2.37 -23.36
CA ARG A 101 -9.89 1.46 -24.45
C ARG A 101 -8.62 1.94 -25.14
N GLY A 102 -7.97 1.04 -25.87
CA GLY A 102 -6.82 1.38 -26.71
C GLY A 102 -5.50 1.58 -25.94
N TRP A 103 -5.48 1.20 -24.66
CA TRP A 103 -4.25 1.26 -23.88
C TRP A 103 -3.24 0.20 -24.34
N ASN A 104 -2.03 0.63 -24.69
CA ASN A 104 -0.90 -0.25 -24.91
C ASN A 104 -0.02 -0.25 -23.66
N LYS A 105 0.39 -1.40 -23.18
CA LYS A 105 1.16 -1.60 -21.94
C LYS A 105 2.58 -1.02 -22.04
N ASN A 106 2.70 0.29 -22.29
CA ASN A 106 4.00 0.96 -22.37
C ASN A 106 4.26 1.69 -21.03
N PHE A 107 5.12 1.10 -20.19
CA PHE A 107 5.59 1.73 -18.97
C PHE A 107 7.01 2.23 -19.17
N ILE A 108 7.29 3.42 -18.66
CA ILE A 108 8.66 3.95 -18.69
C ILE A 108 9.54 3.27 -17.64
N PHE A 109 8.92 2.84 -16.53
CA PHE A 109 9.58 2.07 -15.48
C PHE A 109 8.66 0.94 -14.98
N ASN A 110 9.29 -0.17 -14.61
CA ASN A 110 8.66 -1.28 -13.94
C ASN A 110 9.49 -1.65 -12.71
N PHE A 111 8.86 -1.63 -11.54
CA PHE A 111 9.51 -1.94 -10.27
C PHE A 111 8.86 -3.17 -9.62
N ASP A 112 9.65 -3.97 -8.93
CA ASP A 112 9.16 -5.11 -8.15
C ASP A 112 8.65 -4.72 -6.76
N ARG A 113 8.81 -3.45 -6.36
CA ARG A 113 8.41 -2.91 -5.05
C ARG A 113 7.66 -1.59 -5.16
N SER A 114 6.52 -1.50 -4.46
CA SER A 114 5.72 -0.26 -4.38
C SER A 114 6.52 0.94 -3.86
N TYR A 115 7.43 0.76 -2.91
CA TYR A 115 8.21 1.88 -2.40
C TYR A 115 9.13 2.51 -3.46
N MET A 116 9.62 1.71 -4.43
CA MET A 116 10.45 2.22 -5.53
C MET A 116 9.62 3.04 -6.51
N SER A 117 8.42 2.57 -6.83
CA SER A 117 7.49 3.32 -7.69
C SER A 117 7.05 4.63 -7.01
N ILE A 118 6.77 4.60 -5.70
CA ILE A 118 6.44 5.79 -4.91
C ILE A 118 7.60 6.80 -4.95
N GLU A 119 8.85 6.36 -4.74
CA GLU A 119 10.02 7.25 -4.81
C GLU A 119 10.23 7.83 -6.21
N ALA A 120 10.07 7.02 -7.26
CA ALA A 120 10.17 7.51 -8.64
C ALA A 120 9.12 8.60 -8.94
N ALA A 121 7.87 8.42 -8.51
CA ALA A 121 6.84 9.44 -8.66
C ALA A 121 7.14 10.71 -7.84
N ARG A 122 7.68 10.58 -6.62
CA ARG A 122 8.12 11.72 -5.79
C ARG A 122 9.22 12.54 -6.48
N MET A 123 10.09 11.87 -7.21
CA MET A 123 11.15 12.51 -8.03
C MET A 123 10.63 13.16 -9.32
N GLY A 124 9.31 13.12 -9.58
CA GLY A 124 8.73 13.70 -10.78
C GLY A 124 8.93 12.86 -12.03
N MET A 125 9.14 11.54 -11.89
CA MET A 125 9.42 10.67 -13.03
C MET A 125 8.16 10.17 -13.74
N GLY A 126 6.96 10.39 -13.17
CA GLY A 126 5.72 9.93 -13.80
C GLY A 126 4.55 9.78 -12.82
N ILE A 127 3.55 9.03 -13.27
CA ILE A 127 2.33 8.71 -12.51
C ILE A 127 2.36 7.24 -12.10
N ILE A 128 2.13 6.98 -10.81
CA ILE A 128 1.96 5.63 -10.26
C ILE A 128 0.49 5.33 -10.05
N LEU A 129 0.14 4.06 -10.09
CA LEU A 129 -1.13 3.54 -9.59
C LEU A 129 -0.84 2.78 -8.30
N GLU A 130 -1.30 3.32 -7.17
CA GLU A 130 -0.90 2.77 -5.87
C GLU A 130 -2.03 2.85 -4.83
N SER A 131 -1.90 2.07 -3.77
CA SER A 131 -2.78 2.10 -2.63
C SER A 131 -2.62 3.39 -1.84
N ASN A 132 -3.75 3.99 -1.41
CA ASN A 132 -3.77 5.12 -0.49
C ASN A 132 -3.12 4.78 0.87
N LEU A 133 -3.09 3.50 1.25
CA LEU A 133 -2.40 3.03 2.45
C LEU A 133 -0.87 3.20 2.32
N LEU A 134 -0.31 2.84 1.17
CA LEU A 134 1.14 2.91 0.92
C LEU A 134 1.59 4.33 0.54
N ALA A 135 0.82 5.03 -0.30
CA ALA A 135 1.11 6.40 -0.72
C ALA A 135 0.81 7.45 0.36
N GLY A 136 0.00 7.12 1.38
CA GLY A 136 -0.56 8.06 2.35
C GLY A 136 0.47 8.94 3.06
N GLN A 137 1.64 8.40 3.41
CA GLN A 137 2.72 9.19 4.01
C GLN A 137 3.24 10.25 3.03
N SER A 138 3.47 9.87 1.76
CA SER A 138 3.96 10.81 0.74
C SER A 138 2.94 11.89 0.43
N VAL A 139 1.64 11.55 0.49
CA VAL A 139 0.54 12.50 0.32
C VAL A 139 0.47 13.47 1.52
N SER A 140 0.54 12.97 2.76
CA SER A 140 0.52 13.82 3.95
C SER A 140 1.69 14.78 4.03
N GLN A 141 2.84 14.40 3.48
CA GLN A 141 4.04 15.24 3.34
C GLN A 141 4.02 16.14 2.09
N ARG A 142 2.96 16.10 1.28
CA ARG A 142 2.83 16.85 0.04
C ARG A 142 3.91 16.53 -1.01
N HIS A 143 4.50 15.36 -0.96
CA HIS A 143 5.43 14.88 -1.98
C HIS A 143 4.69 14.24 -3.16
N LEU A 144 3.51 13.68 -2.91
CA LEU A 144 2.59 13.17 -3.89
C LEU A 144 1.20 13.75 -3.66
N GLU A 145 0.41 13.79 -4.71
CA GLU A 145 -1.00 14.13 -4.68
C GLU A 145 -1.79 13.19 -5.60
N PRO A 146 -3.09 12.95 -5.32
CA PRO A 146 -3.96 12.30 -6.27
C PRO A 146 -3.99 13.09 -7.59
N VAL A 147 -3.87 12.41 -8.73
CA VAL A 147 -3.88 13.06 -10.05
C VAL A 147 -5.21 13.73 -10.34
N PHE A 148 -6.30 13.16 -9.81
CA PHE A 148 -7.65 13.69 -10.01
C PHE A 148 -8.27 14.19 -8.71
N THR A 149 -8.98 15.31 -8.78
CA THR A 149 -9.75 15.86 -7.65
C THR A 149 -11.05 15.11 -7.39
N ARG A 150 -11.61 14.45 -8.43
CA ARG A 150 -12.78 13.57 -8.31
C ARG A 150 -12.36 12.17 -7.85
N ASP A 151 -13.27 11.45 -7.19
CA ASP A 151 -12.99 10.06 -6.82
C ASP A 151 -12.98 9.14 -8.05
N VAL A 152 -11.79 8.65 -8.36
CA VAL A 152 -11.51 7.64 -9.39
C VAL A 152 -10.93 6.37 -8.79
N SER A 153 -10.98 6.24 -7.46
CA SER A 153 -10.33 5.16 -6.75
C SER A 153 -11.09 3.84 -6.86
N MET A 154 -10.36 2.76 -6.93
CA MET A 154 -10.89 1.39 -6.95
C MET A 154 -10.70 0.75 -5.56
N PRO A 155 -11.77 0.24 -4.91
CA PRO A 155 -11.64 -0.39 -3.59
C PRO A 155 -10.83 -1.69 -3.70
N VAL A 156 -10.02 -1.96 -2.68
CA VAL A 156 -9.23 -3.18 -2.58
C VAL A 156 -9.12 -3.64 -1.13
N ASN A 157 -8.93 -4.93 -0.92
CA ASN A 157 -8.57 -5.52 0.36
C ASN A 157 -7.27 -6.31 0.14
N ALA A 158 -6.16 -5.61 0.04
CA ALA A 158 -4.89 -6.20 -0.38
C ALA A 158 -3.94 -6.45 0.79
N HIS A 159 -4.05 -5.73 1.89
CA HIS A 159 -3.16 -5.89 3.04
C HIS A 159 -3.84 -6.58 4.21
N HIS A 160 -3.14 -7.59 4.75
CA HIS A 160 -3.66 -8.45 5.81
C HIS A 160 -2.58 -8.68 6.87
N PHE A 161 -2.97 -8.55 8.13
CA PHE A 161 -2.19 -9.12 9.24
C PHE A 161 -2.57 -10.59 9.38
N VAL A 162 -1.57 -11.46 9.35
CA VAL A 162 -1.75 -12.91 9.38
C VAL A 162 -0.93 -13.48 10.53
N LEU A 163 -1.53 -14.37 11.34
CA LEU A 163 -0.86 -14.97 12.48
C LEU A 163 -1.50 -16.31 12.87
N PRO A 164 -0.77 -17.21 13.54
CA PRO A 164 -1.33 -18.42 14.11
C PRO A 164 -2.31 -18.10 15.24
N HIS A 165 -3.38 -18.92 15.42
CA HIS A 165 -4.35 -18.77 16.48
C HIS A 165 -3.73 -18.62 17.90
N PRO A 166 -2.70 -19.42 18.31
CA PRO A 166 -2.07 -19.24 19.61
C PRO A 166 -1.39 -17.88 19.79
N ASN A 167 -0.89 -17.27 18.69
CA ASN A 167 -0.22 -15.97 18.76
C ASN A 167 -1.18 -14.83 19.08
N GLU A 168 -2.45 -14.95 18.70
CA GLU A 168 -3.48 -13.94 19.00
C GLU A 168 -3.66 -13.72 20.51
N GLN A 169 -3.38 -14.74 21.33
CA GLN A 169 -3.50 -14.66 22.77
C GLN A 169 -2.27 -14.05 23.47
N LYS A 170 -1.14 -13.91 22.77
CA LYS A 170 0.07 -13.31 23.34
C LYS A 170 -0.15 -11.82 23.64
N GLU A 171 0.21 -11.39 24.87
CA GLU A 171 0.00 -10.01 25.31
C GLU A 171 0.70 -9.00 24.39
N LYS A 172 1.94 -9.26 23.98
CA LYS A 172 2.68 -8.41 23.02
C LYS A 172 1.95 -8.24 21.68
N VAL A 173 1.22 -9.26 21.23
CA VAL A 173 0.44 -9.22 19.97
C VAL A 173 -0.82 -8.39 20.15
N LYS A 174 -1.51 -8.52 21.29
CA LYS A 174 -2.68 -7.70 21.64
C LYS A 174 -2.32 -6.21 21.73
N ILE A 175 -1.22 -5.91 22.42
CA ILE A 175 -0.69 -4.55 22.52
C ILE A 175 -0.40 -3.97 21.12
N PHE A 176 0.29 -4.74 20.28
CA PHE A 176 0.59 -4.29 18.92
C PHE A 176 -0.68 -4.05 18.09
N PHE A 177 -1.67 -4.94 18.15
CA PHE A 177 -2.92 -4.76 17.42
C PHE A 177 -3.75 -3.59 17.93
N ALA A 178 -3.80 -3.34 19.24
CA ALA A 178 -4.49 -2.17 19.78
C ALA A 178 -3.84 -0.87 19.24
N TRP A 179 -2.53 -0.79 19.29
CA TRP A 179 -1.78 0.35 18.78
C TRP A 179 -1.94 0.55 17.26
N VAL A 180 -1.77 -0.52 16.46
CA VAL A 180 -1.86 -0.39 15.00
C VAL A 180 -3.27 -0.07 14.53
N ALA A 181 -4.31 -0.59 15.21
CA ALA A 181 -5.70 -0.25 14.94
C ALA A 181 -5.97 1.25 15.16
N GLU A 182 -5.43 1.81 16.24
CA GLU A 182 -5.53 3.25 16.52
C GLU A 182 -4.80 4.08 15.44
N GLU A 183 -3.57 3.70 15.08
CA GLU A 183 -2.80 4.40 14.05
C GLU A 183 -3.47 4.33 12.66
N LEU A 184 -4.06 3.19 12.32
CA LEU A 184 -4.83 3.03 11.07
C LEU A 184 -6.11 3.86 11.10
N SER A 185 -6.84 3.86 12.22
CA SER A 185 -8.09 4.61 12.37
C SER A 185 -7.90 6.12 12.19
N ARG A 186 -6.77 6.67 12.63
CA ARG A 186 -6.42 8.10 12.44
C ARG A 186 -6.29 8.48 10.95
N GLU A 187 -6.06 7.51 10.08
CA GLU A 187 -5.97 7.70 8.64
C GLU A 187 -7.19 7.17 7.87
N GLY A 188 -8.25 6.78 8.58
CA GLY A 188 -9.49 6.30 7.99
C GLY A 188 -9.50 4.82 7.59
N PHE A 189 -8.48 4.04 8.02
CA PHE A 189 -8.44 2.59 7.82
C PHE A 189 -8.92 1.85 9.06
N HIS A 190 -9.36 0.59 8.89
CA HIS A 190 -9.79 -0.30 9.97
C HIS A 190 -9.23 -1.71 9.76
N ILE A 191 -9.15 -2.50 10.84
CA ILE A 191 -8.80 -3.94 10.82
C ILE A 191 -9.85 -4.78 11.54
#